data_7b540d0be542f80f2d03e11617f135b2
#
_entry.id   7b540d0be542f80f2d03e11617f135b2
#
_cell.length_a   1.000
_cell.length_b   1.000
_cell.length_c   1.000
_cell.angle_alpha   90.00
_cell.angle_beta   90.00
_cell.angle_gamma   90.00
#
_symmetry.space_group_name_H-M   'P 1'
#
loop_
_entity.id
_entity.type
_entity.pdbx_description
1 polymer ?
#
loop_
_entity_poly.entity_id
_entity_poly.type
_entity_poly.pdbx_seq_one_letter_code
_entity_poly.pdbx_strand_id
1 'polypeptide(L)'
;ENRGLNPHTEDVARRFALKNFMVFAPDVLTPVGGYPGDDYQGGQLFRELDPEKRFEDIVASALWLKNRDDCSGKIGITGFCYGGSISNQLAVRLGGDLAAAVPFYGSGAEPANVPDISAAILVQHGALDTRLVDAWPTYETALRANNVTYEAHIYENAMHGFFNDATPERYDEAAATEAWTSTINWFNRYVRNES
;
A
#
# COMPACT_ATOMS: atom_id res chain seq x y z
N GLU A 1 6.44 -4.85 0.05
CA GLU A 1 6.85 -5.67 1.19
C GLU A 1 8.20 -5.20 1.75
N ASN A 2 8.78 -5.94 2.69
CA ASN A 2 10.04 -5.60 3.36
C ASN A 2 11.25 -6.37 2.76
N ARG A 3 11.28 -6.50 1.44
CA ARG A 3 12.30 -7.27 0.68
C ARG A 3 13.02 -6.45 -0.40
N GLY A 4 12.63 -5.19 -0.60
CA GLY A 4 12.99 -4.40 -1.77
C GLY A 4 12.05 -4.66 -2.96
N LEU A 5 12.46 -4.20 -4.13
CA LEU A 5 11.71 -4.37 -5.38
C LEU A 5 11.92 -5.78 -5.95
N ASN A 6 11.26 -6.76 -5.35
CA ASN A 6 11.33 -8.15 -5.76
C ASN A 6 10.43 -8.43 -6.99
N PRO A 7 10.57 -9.61 -7.65
CA PRO A 7 9.79 -9.96 -8.84
C PRO A 7 8.28 -9.88 -8.67
N HIS A 8 7.73 -10.21 -7.49
CA HIS A 8 6.31 -10.07 -7.22
C HIS A 8 5.87 -8.60 -7.26
N THR A 9 6.62 -7.69 -6.61
CA THR A 9 6.30 -6.25 -6.61
C THR A 9 6.40 -5.66 -8.02
N GLU A 10 7.41 -6.06 -8.80
CA GLU A 10 7.51 -5.68 -10.20
C GLU A 10 6.32 -6.17 -11.04
N ASP A 11 5.86 -7.40 -10.79
CA ASP A 11 4.71 -7.96 -11.51
C ASP A 11 3.42 -7.21 -11.16
N VAL A 12 3.20 -6.89 -9.89
CA VAL A 12 2.06 -6.06 -9.47
C VAL A 12 2.11 -4.69 -10.18
N ALA A 13 3.28 -4.05 -10.28
CA ALA A 13 3.42 -2.80 -11.01
C ALA A 13 3.04 -2.96 -12.50
N ARG A 14 3.47 -4.05 -13.15
CA ARG A 14 3.07 -4.37 -14.53
C ARG A 14 1.56 -4.59 -14.66
N ARG A 15 0.91 -5.27 -13.69
CA ARG A 15 -0.55 -5.47 -13.67
C ARG A 15 -1.30 -4.14 -13.61
N PHE A 16 -0.84 -3.16 -12.82
CA PHE A 16 -1.42 -1.81 -12.80
C PHE A 16 -1.20 -1.07 -14.14
N ALA A 17 -0.02 -1.19 -14.73
CA ALA A 17 0.26 -0.60 -16.05
C ALA A 17 -0.68 -1.13 -17.15
N LEU A 18 -1.01 -2.43 -17.11
CA LEU A 18 -2.01 -3.04 -18.00
C LEU A 18 -3.44 -2.53 -17.76
N LYS A 19 -3.70 -1.87 -16.63
CA LYS A 19 -4.94 -1.13 -16.36
C LYS A 19 -4.83 0.36 -16.68
N ASN A 20 -3.84 0.73 -17.50
CA ASN A 20 -3.58 2.10 -17.96
C ASN A 20 -3.23 3.10 -16.82
N PHE A 21 -2.66 2.65 -15.72
CA PHE A 21 -2.06 3.53 -14.73
C PHE A 21 -0.58 3.78 -15.06
N MET A 22 -0.11 5.01 -14.89
CA MET A 22 1.32 5.27 -14.73
C MET A 22 1.73 4.74 -13.36
N VAL A 23 2.75 3.90 -13.31
CA VAL A 23 3.16 3.20 -12.09
C VAL A 23 4.62 3.47 -11.79
N PHE A 24 4.92 3.77 -10.53
CA PHE A 24 6.26 3.84 -10.01
C PHE A 24 6.37 2.97 -8.75
N ALA A 25 7.24 1.97 -8.81
CA ALA A 25 7.54 1.07 -7.69
C ALA A 25 8.99 1.33 -7.25
N PRO A 26 9.22 2.18 -6.21
CA PRO A 26 10.57 2.47 -5.75
C PRO A 26 11.20 1.26 -5.06
N ASP A 27 12.48 1.01 -5.34
CA ASP A 27 13.24 0.05 -4.56
C ASP A 27 13.87 0.73 -3.34
N VAL A 28 13.33 0.46 -2.18
CA VAL A 28 13.83 0.99 -0.90
C VAL A 28 15.25 0.53 -0.56
N LEU A 29 15.76 -0.50 -1.24
CA LEU A 29 17.13 -0.99 -1.10
C LEU A 29 18.13 -0.26 -2.02
N THR A 30 17.69 0.67 -2.86
CA THR A 30 18.58 1.45 -3.75
C THR A 30 19.83 1.99 -3.05
N PRO A 31 19.77 2.55 -1.82
CA PRO A 31 20.95 3.06 -1.12
C PRO A 31 22.03 2.01 -0.82
N VAL A 32 21.66 0.73 -0.82
CA VAL A 32 22.55 -0.41 -0.52
C VAL A 32 22.75 -1.33 -1.72
N GLY A 33 22.46 -0.84 -2.93
CA GLY A 33 22.70 -1.54 -4.19
C GLY A 33 21.46 -2.17 -4.83
N GLY A 34 20.28 -1.97 -4.25
CA GLY A 34 19.00 -2.49 -4.74
C GLY A 34 18.69 -3.91 -4.29
N TYR A 35 17.60 -4.46 -4.83
CA TYR A 35 17.18 -5.83 -4.54
C TYR A 35 18.26 -6.84 -4.96
N PRO A 36 18.75 -7.71 -4.05
CA PRO A 36 19.90 -8.59 -4.31
C PRO A 36 19.57 -9.84 -5.14
N GLY A 37 18.33 -10.01 -5.60
CA GLY A 37 17.88 -11.20 -6.32
C GLY A 37 17.40 -12.36 -5.41
N ASP A 38 17.40 -12.14 -4.10
CA ASP A 38 16.98 -13.12 -3.10
C ASP A 38 16.24 -12.44 -1.96
N ASP A 39 15.04 -12.92 -1.62
CA ASP A 39 14.15 -12.30 -0.62
C ASP A 39 14.70 -12.38 0.81
N TYR A 40 15.48 -13.41 1.13
CA TYR A 40 16.10 -13.52 2.46
C TYR A 40 17.17 -12.44 2.65
N GLN A 41 18.07 -12.31 1.66
CA GLN A 41 19.10 -11.26 1.65
C GLN A 41 18.45 -9.87 1.58
N GLY A 42 17.43 -9.67 0.75
CA GLY A 42 16.66 -8.43 0.70
C GLY A 42 16.10 -8.05 2.05
N GLY A 43 15.53 -9.00 2.79
CA GLY A 43 15.04 -8.78 4.15
C GLY A 43 16.14 -8.48 5.18
N GLN A 44 17.37 -8.97 4.99
CA GLN A 44 18.50 -8.60 5.84
C GLN A 44 18.92 -7.14 5.59
N LEU A 45 19.15 -6.77 4.34
CA LEU A 45 19.49 -5.39 3.93
C LEU A 45 18.42 -4.39 4.37
N PHE A 46 17.14 -4.75 4.24
CA PHE A 46 16.04 -3.90 4.66
C PHE A 46 16.09 -3.55 6.15
N ARG A 47 16.48 -4.49 7.03
CA ARG A 47 16.60 -4.25 8.48
C ARG A 47 17.77 -3.34 8.86
N GLU A 48 18.78 -3.24 8.00
CA GLU A 48 19.96 -2.39 8.21
C GLU A 48 19.72 -0.94 7.82
N LEU A 49 18.67 -0.66 7.02
CA LEU A 49 18.33 0.69 6.60
C LEU A 49 17.71 1.50 7.73
N ASP A 50 18.08 2.77 7.81
CA ASP A 50 17.43 3.74 8.68
C ASP A 50 15.94 3.88 8.32
N PRO A 51 15.00 3.62 9.28
CA PRO A 51 13.58 3.64 9.00
C PRO A 51 13.05 5.02 8.59
N GLU A 52 13.56 6.10 9.19
CA GLU A 52 13.12 7.47 8.91
C GLU A 52 13.57 7.88 7.51
N LYS A 53 14.86 7.64 7.20
CA LYS A 53 15.37 7.92 5.85
C LYS A 53 14.63 7.14 4.77
N ARG A 54 14.38 5.85 5.01
CA ARG A 54 13.62 5.00 4.08
C ARG A 54 12.20 5.54 3.86
N PHE A 55 11.54 6.03 4.91
CA PHE A 55 10.22 6.64 4.79
C PHE A 55 10.26 7.93 3.97
N GLU A 56 11.22 8.82 4.23
CA GLU A 56 11.38 10.07 3.47
C GLU A 56 11.77 9.82 2.00
N ASP A 57 12.54 8.79 1.70
CA ASP A 57 12.83 8.37 0.32
C ASP A 57 11.54 7.92 -0.42
N ILE A 58 10.60 7.26 0.28
CA ILE A 58 9.30 6.90 -0.30
C ILE A 58 8.41 8.14 -0.48
N VAL A 59 8.39 9.06 0.48
CA VAL A 59 7.69 10.36 0.35
C VAL A 59 8.20 11.12 -0.88
N ALA A 60 9.52 11.24 -1.02
CA ALA A 60 10.15 11.89 -2.16
C ALA A 60 9.77 11.21 -3.49
N SER A 61 9.71 9.88 -3.51
CA SER A 61 9.30 9.09 -4.67
C SER A 61 7.85 9.37 -5.09
N ALA A 62 6.93 9.47 -4.12
CA ALA A 62 5.53 9.79 -4.37
C ALA A 62 5.37 11.21 -4.95
N LEU A 63 6.04 12.19 -4.36
CA LEU A 63 6.03 13.57 -4.83
C LEU A 63 6.70 13.73 -6.19
N TRP A 64 7.78 12.98 -6.45
CA TRP A 64 8.42 12.94 -7.76
C TRP A 64 7.45 12.44 -8.84
N LEU A 65 6.73 11.34 -8.59
CA LEU A 65 5.73 10.83 -9.53
C LEU A 65 4.62 11.86 -9.78
N LYS A 66 4.09 12.46 -8.70
CA LYS A 66 3.03 13.46 -8.78
C LYS A 66 3.41 14.66 -9.64
N ASN A 67 4.66 15.12 -9.54
CA ASN A 67 5.15 16.35 -10.19
C ASN A 67 5.73 16.13 -11.58
N ARG A 68 5.62 14.94 -12.16
CA ARG A 68 6.03 14.69 -13.54
C ARG A 68 5.09 15.37 -14.53
N ASP A 69 5.63 15.89 -15.61
CA ASP A 69 4.86 16.57 -16.68
C ASP A 69 3.84 15.65 -17.37
N ASP A 70 4.11 14.33 -17.36
CA ASP A 70 3.25 13.29 -17.95
C ASP A 70 2.32 12.62 -16.93
N CYS A 71 2.30 13.08 -15.68
CA CYS A 71 1.37 12.66 -14.65
C CYS A 71 0.18 13.63 -14.57
N SER A 72 -1.01 13.10 -14.28
CA SER A 72 -2.22 13.92 -14.07
C SER A 72 -2.15 14.83 -12.82
N GLY A 73 -1.14 14.66 -11.98
CA GLY A 73 -1.01 15.32 -10.69
C GLY A 73 -1.82 14.67 -9.56
N LYS A 74 -2.67 13.67 -9.89
CA LYS A 74 -3.38 12.85 -8.91
C LYS A 74 -2.68 11.51 -8.76
N ILE A 75 -2.29 11.18 -7.55
CA ILE A 75 -1.63 9.92 -7.24
C ILE A 75 -2.43 9.10 -6.23
N GLY A 76 -2.35 7.79 -6.40
CA GLY A 76 -2.77 6.79 -5.43
C GLY A 76 -1.57 5.97 -4.98
N ILE A 77 -1.67 5.36 -3.81
CA ILE A 77 -0.65 4.45 -3.30
C ILE A 77 -1.27 3.12 -2.90
N THR A 78 -0.57 2.05 -3.18
CA THR A 78 -0.84 0.73 -2.61
C THR A 78 0.46 0.10 -2.12
N GLY A 79 0.35 -0.77 -1.17
CA GLY A 79 1.49 -1.50 -0.64
C GLY A 79 1.04 -2.70 0.20
N PHE A 80 1.97 -3.62 0.41
CA PHE A 80 1.72 -4.94 0.97
C PHE A 80 2.53 -5.13 2.25
N CYS A 81 1.92 -5.63 3.32
CA CYS A 81 2.58 -5.83 4.61
C CYS A 81 3.19 -4.52 5.16
N TYR A 82 4.51 -4.39 5.21
CA TYR A 82 5.20 -3.14 5.51
C TYR A 82 4.71 -2.00 4.58
N GLY A 83 4.63 -2.26 3.27
CA GLY A 83 4.12 -1.29 2.30
C GLY A 83 2.67 -0.90 2.54
N GLY A 84 1.84 -1.79 3.07
CA GLY A 84 0.49 -1.47 3.51
C GLY A 84 0.48 -0.50 4.69
N SER A 85 1.34 -0.72 5.68
CA SER A 85 1.51 0.23 6.79
C SER A 85 2.04 1.59 6.31
N ILE A 86 3.00 1.59 5.38
CA ILE A 86 3.51 2.82 4.75
C ILE A 86 2.42 3.54 3.96
N SER A 87 1.50 2.83 3.29
CA SER A 87 0.40 3.46 2.58
C SER A 87 -0.49 4.30 3.51
N ASN A 88 -0.77 3.81 4.71
CA ASN A 88 -1.50 4.56 5.74
C ASN A 88 -0.68 5.76 6.27
N GLN A 89 0.62 5.58 6.51
CA GLN A 89 1.50 6.67 6.97
C GLN A 89 1.65 7.76 5.90
N LEU A 90 1.72 7.39 4.62
CA LEU A 90 1.76 8.35 3.51
C LEU A 90 0.43 9.09 3.35
N ALA A 91 -0.70 8.47 3.65
CA ALA A 91 -1.99 9.16 3.66
C ALA A 91 -2.01 10.31 4.70
N VAL A 92 -1.38 10.09 5.86
CA VAL A 92 -1.17 11.14 6.86
C VAL A 92 -0.17 12.19 6.35
N ARG A 93 1.02 11.74 5.90
CA ARG A 93 2.15 12.62 5.58
C ARG A 93 1.93 13.51 4.37
N LEU A 94 1.21 13.02 3.37
CA LEU A 94 0.93 13.73 2.13
C LEU A 94 -0.39 14.53 2.18
N GLY A 95 -1.30 14.19 3.09
CA GLY A 95 -2.58 14.91 3.22
C GLY A 95 -3.28 15.07 1.87
N GLY A 96 -3.55 16.30 1.46
CA GLY A 96 -4.22 16.63 0.19
C GLY A 96 -3.40 16.34 -1.08
N ASP A 97 -2.12 15.97 -0.95
CA ASP A 97 -1.29 15.58 -2.09
C ASP A 97 -1.53 14.12 -2.53
N LEU A 98 -2.24 13.33 -1.72
CA LEU A 98 -2.61 11.95 -2.02
C LEU A 98 -4.13 11.84 -2.22
N ALA A 99 -4.55 11.26 -3.35
CA ALA A 99 -5.97 11.08 -3.64
C ALA A 99 -6.57 9.80 -3.05
N ALA A 100 -5.82 8.71 -3.05
CA ALA A 100 -6.28 7.41 -2.54
C ALA A 100 -5.13 6.56 -1.98
N ALA A 101 -5.43 5.76 -0.96
CA ALA A 101 -4.51 4.73 -0.46
C ALA A 101 -5.22 3.38 -0.32
N VAL A 102 -4.55 2.32 -0.74
CA VAL A 102 -5.04 0.94 -0.63
C VAL A 102 -4.02 0.09 0.11
N PRO A 103 -4.05 0.11 1.46
CA PRO A 103 -3.18 -0.73 2.29
C PRO A 103 -3.63 -2.19 2.29
N PHE A 104 -2.77 -3.11 1.83
CA PHE A 104 -2.95 -4.54 1.98
C PHE A 104 -2.26 -5.04 3.25
N TYR A 105 -3.01 -5.68 4.13
CA TYR A 105 -2.55 -6.29 5.38
C TYR A 105 -1.43 -5.49 6.08
N GLY A 106 -1.65 -4.18 6.19
CA GLY A 106 -0.80 -3.22 6.88
C GLY A 106 -1.48 -2.60 8.11
N SER A 107 -0.69 -2.18 9.09
CA SER A 107 -1.20 -1.48 10.27
C SER A 107 -1.80 -0.12 9.87
N GLY A 108 -2.88 0.28 10.52
CA GLY A 108 -3.45 1.61 10.39
C GLY A 108 -2.51 2.72 10.86
N ALA A 109 -2.85 3.96 10.56
CA ALA A 109 -2.17 5.11 11.14
C ALA A 109 -2.53 5.25 12.62
N GLU A 110 -1.66 5.90 13.39
CA GLU A 110 -1.96 6.27 14.76
C GLU A 110 -3.21 7.16 14.81
N PRO A 111 -4.18 6.90 15.70
CA PRO A 111 -5.43 7.65 15.74
C PRO A 111 -5.26 9.17 15.83
N ALA A 112 -4.24 9.63 16.54
CA ALA A 112 -3.93 11.04 16.70
C ALA A 112 -3.53 11.74 15.38
N ASN A 113 -3.07 10.98 14.38
CA ASN A 113 -2.60 11.50 13.10
C ASN A 113 -3.68 11.39 12.00
N VAL A 114 -4.79 10.69 12.25
CA VAL A 114 -5.88 10.52 11.28
C VAL A 114 -6.52 11.84 10.82
N PRO A 115 -6.60 12.92 11.64
CA PRO A 115 -7.08 14.23 11.18
C PRO A 115 -6.34 14.79 9.95
N ASP A 116 -5.10 14.37 9.70
CA ASP A 116 -4.29 14.84 8.56
C ASP A 116 -4.57 14.07 7.26
N ILE A 117 -5.39 13.00 7.31
CA ILE A 117 -5.73 12.20 6.13
C ILE A 117 -6.81 12.89 5.31
N SER A 118 -6.49 13.21 4.06
CA SER A 118 -7.44 13.68 3.04
C SER A 118 -7.75 12.63 1.98
N ALA A 119 -6.90 11.62 1.84
CA ALA A 119 -7.04 10.54 0.87
C ALA A 119 -8.23 9.63 1.17
N ALA A 120 -8.85 9.05 0.12
CA ALA A 120 -9.79 7.95 0.29
C ALA A 120 -9.04 6.64 0.61
N ILE A 121 -9.44 5.93 1.65
CA ILE A 121 -8.74 4.72 2.16
C ILE A 121 -9.54 3.47 1.85
N LEU A 122 -8.93 2.48 1.19
CA LEU A 122 -9.50 1.14 1.01
C LEU A 122 -8.63 0.11 1.72
N VAL A 123 -9.08 -0.40 2.86
CA VAL A 123 -8.36 -1.39 3.66
C VAL A 123 -8.62 -2.80 3.15
N GLN A 124 -7.56 -3.61 2.99
CA GLN A 124 -7.61 -4.99 2.50
C GLN A 124 -6.95 -5.91 3.54
N HIS A 125 -7.76 -6.59 4.37
CA HIS A 125 -7.26 -7.49 5.42
C HIS A 125 -7.72 -8.93 5.23
N GLY A 126 -6.88 -9.88 5.62
CA GLY A 126 -7.31 -11.28 5.80
C GLY A 126 -7.85 -11.49 7.21
N ALA A 127 -8.98 -12.18 7.35
CA ALA A 127 -9.60 -12.43 8.66
C ALA A 127 -8.75 -13.32 9.58
N LEU A 128 -7.84 -14.11 9.02
CA LEU A 128 -6.90 -14.94 9.78
C LEU A 128 -5.66 -14.17 10.27
N ASP A 129 -5.46 -12.92 9.83
CA ASP A 129 -4.46 -12.00 10.41
C ASP A 129 -5.06 -11.29 11.63
N THR A 130 -5.23 -12.04 12.72
CA THR A 130 -5.91 -11.57 13.94
C THR A 130 -5.30 -10.30 14.51
N ARG A 131 -3.98 -10.12 14.41
CA ARG A 131 -3.30 -8.90 14.86
C ARG A 131 -3.85 -7.63 14.19
N LEU A 132 -4.12 -7.68 12.89
CA LEU A 132 -4.67 -6.55 12.15
C LEU A 132 -6.17 -6.40 12.35
N VAL A 133 -6.89 -7.52 12.37
CA VAL A 133 -8.35 -7.53 12.60
C VAL A 133 -8.69 -7.00 13.99
N ASP A 134 -7.93 -7.36 15.02
CA ASP A 134 -8.12 -6.86 16.39
C ASP A 134 -7.77 -5.37 16.52
N ALA A 135 -6.84 -4.86 15.73
CA ALA A 135 -6.46 -3.44 15.72
C ALA A 135 -7.40 -2.56 14.87
N TRP A 136 -8.11 -3.16 13.89
CA TRP A 136 -8.95 -2.45 12.93
C TRP A 136 -10.01 -1.54 13.57
N PRO A 137 -10.79 -1.96 14.58
CA PRO A 137 -11.85 -1.11 15.17
C PRO A 137 -11.34 0.23 15.71
N THR A 138 -10.11 0.27 16.20
CA THR A 138 -9.49 1.50 16.70
C THR A 138 -9.21 2.47 15.54
N TYR A 139 -8.64 1.97 14.46
CA TYR A 139 -8.36 2.78 13.27
C TYR A 139 -9.65 3.21 12.56
N GLU A 140 -10.61 2.29 12.40
CA GLU A 140 -11.93 2.60 11.82
C GLU A 140 -12.66 3.71 12.60
N THR A 141 -12.62 3.63 13.93
CA THR A 141 -13.22 4.66 14.78
C THR A 141 -12.60 6.04 14.54
N ALA A 142 -11.28 6.09 14.40
CA ALA A 142 -10.57 7.33 14.11
C ALA A 142 -10.90 7.88 12.70
N LEU A 143 -10.95 7.02 11.66
CA LEU A 143 -11.35 7.40 10.30
C LEU A 143 -12.76 8.00 10.30
N ARG A 144 -13.70 7.33 10.95
CA ARG A 144 -15.10 7.77 11.05
C ARG A 144 -15.23 9.10 11.80
N ALA A 145 -14.54 9.26 12.92
CA ALA A 145 -14.58 10.48 13.75
C ALA A 145 -14.04 11.70 13.01
N ASN A 146 -13.15 11.50 12.03
CA ASN A 146 -12.55 12.57 11.23
C ASN A 146 -13.18 12.71 9.83
N ASN A 147 -14.30 12.02 9.56
CA ASN A 147 -15.00 12.05 8.27
C ASN A 147 -14.11 11.65 7.08
N VAL A 148 -13.10 10.81 7.30
CA VAL A 148 -12.28 10.26 6.21
C VAL A 148 -13.15 9.31 5.37
N THR A 149 -13.08 9.44 4.05
CA THR A 149 -13.72 8.48 3.14
C THR A 149 -12.98 7.16 3.20
N TYR A 150 -13.66 6.07 3.58
CA TYR A 150 -13.02 4.75 3.63
C TYR A 150 -13.99 3.62 3.32
N GLU A 151 -13.42 2.51 2.88
CA GLU A 151 -14.03 1.17 2.84
C GLU A 151 -13.02 0.16 3.42
N ALA A 152 -13.52 -0.97 3.93
CA ALA A 152 -12.68 -2.05 4.43
C ALA A 152 -13.24 -3.40 4.00
N HIS A 153 -12.37 -4.25 3.46
CA HIS A 153 -12.67 -5.64 3.12
C HIS A 153 -11.84 -6.55 4.04
N ILE A 154 -12.53 -7.45 4.74
CA ILE A 154 -11.91 -8.46 5.61
C ILE A 154 -12.29 -9.83 5.04
N TYR A 155 -11.34 -10.48 4.36
CA TYR A 155 -11.54 -11.71 3.61
C TYR A 155 -11.51 -12.93 4.54
N GLU A 156 -12.60 -13.68 4.61
CA GLU A 156 -12.93 -14.64 5.66
C GLU A 156 -11.87 -15.75 5.88
N ASN A 157 -11.31 -16.31 4.82
CA ASN A 157 -10.34 -17.40 4.90
C ASN A 157 -8.89 -16.98 4.57
N ALA A 158 -8.67 -15.70 4.35
CA ALA A 158 -7.39 -15.19 3.95
C ALA A 158 -6.48 -14.87 5.16
N MET A 159 -5.20 -15.15 5.01
CA MET A 159 -4.19 -14.83 6.01
C MET A 159 -3.31 -13.65 5.58
N HIS A 160 -2.37 -13.27 6.43
CA HIS A 160 -1.37 -12.26 6.07
C HIS A 160 -0.61 -12.65 4.81
N GLY A 161 -0.59 -11.77 3.79
CA GLY A 161 0.09 -12.06 2.53
C GLY A 161 -0.77 -12.76 1.47
N PHE A 162 -2.09 -12.83 1.65
CA PHE A 162 -3.02 -13.55 0.77
C PHE A 162 -2.98 -13.13 -0.70
N PHE A 163 -2.50 -11.94 -1.00
CA PHE A 163 -2.41 -11.42 -2.37
C PHE A 163 -1.16 -11.89 -3.12
N ASN A 164 -0.15 -12.40 -2.42
CA ASN A 164 1.14 -12.74 -3.02
C ASN A 164 1.12 -14.15 -3.61
N ASP A 165 0.91 -14.26 -4.92
CA ASP A 165 0.90 -15.51 -5.68
C ASP A 165 2.28 -16.19 -5.80
N ALA A 166 3.37 -15.50 -5.44
CA ALA A 166 4.69 -16.10 -5.29
C ALA A 166 4.87 -16.87 -3.96
N THR A 167 3.89 -16.85 -3.06
CA THR A 167 3.89 -17.58 -1.79
C THR A 167 2.65 -18.46 -1.66
N PRO A 168 2.63 -19.64 -2.34
CA PRO A 168 1.44 -20.48 -2.45
C PRO A 168 0.81 -20.89 -1.12
N GLU A 169 1.60 -20.99 -0.06
CA GLU A 169 1.13 -21.33 1.29
C GLU A 169 0.27 -20.25 1.95
N ARG A 170 0.27 -19.04 1.42
CA ARG A 170 -0.51 -17.90 1.92
C ARG A 170 -1.47 -17.33 0.91
N TYR A 171 -1.25 -17.63 -0.36
CA TYR A 171 -2.07 -17.10 -1.45
C TYR A 171 -3.49 -17.61 -1.37
N ASP A 172 -4.46 -16.70 -1.45
CA ASP A 172 -5.88 -17.01 -1.61
C ASP A 172 -6.39 -16.34 -2.89
N GLU A 173 -6.64 -17.15 -3.91
CA GLU A 173 -7.01 -16.68 -5.25
C GLU A 173 -8.33 -15.88 -5.24
N ALA A 174 -9.32 -16.34 -4.46
CA ALA A 174 -10.63 -15.68 -4.41
C ALA A 174 -10.49 -14.30 -3.75
N ALA A 175 -9.86 -14.23 -2.58
CA ALA A 175 -9.60 -12.97 -1.89
C ALA A 175 -8.71 -12.03 -2.72
N ALA A 176 -7.65 -12.55 -3.35
CA ALA A 176 -6.76 -11.76 -4.19
C ALA A 176 -7.47 -11.16 -5.42
N THR A 177 -8.35 -11.93 -6.06
CA THR A 177 -9.13 -11.47 -7.22
C THR A 177 -10.12 -10.38 -6.84
N GLU A 178 -10.83 -10.54 -5.73
CA GLU A 178 -11.77 -9.54 -5.22
C GLU A 178 -11.02 -8.28 -4.78
N ALA A 179 -9.93 -8.42 -4.02
CA ALA A 179 -9.10 -7.32 -3.58
C ALA A 179 -8.48 -6.54 -4.75
N TRP A 180 -8.04 -7.23 -5.81
CA TRP A 180 -7.57 -6.57 -7.02
C TRP A 180 -8.66 -5.76 -7.70
N THR A 181 -9.85 -6.34 -7.87
CA THR A 181 -10.99 -5.68 -8.51
C THR A 181 -11.42 -4.44 -7.74
N SER A 182 -11.57 -4.54 -6.42
CA SER A 182 -11.92 -3.40 -5.58
C SER A 182 -10.85 -2.31 -5.59
N THR A 183 -9.56 -2.68 -5.62
CA THR A 183 -8.43 -1.75 -5.72
C THR A 183 -8.47 -0.94 -7.03
N ILE A 184 -8.68 -1.61 -8.16
CA ILE A 184 -8.77 -0.93 -9.47
C ILE A 184 -9.96 0.03 -9.51
N ASN A 185 -11.13 -0.41 -9.01
CA ASN A 185 -12.31 0.43 -8.92
C ASN A 185 -12.09 1.65 -8.01
N TRP A 186 -11.41 1.47 -6.89
CA TRP A 186 -11.04 2.55 -5.98
C TRP A 186 -10.16 3.60 -6.64
N PHE A 187 -9.12 3.17 -7.32
CA PHE A 187 -8.24 4.09 -8.04
C PHE A 187 -8.91 4.75 -9.24
N ASN A 188 -9.76 4.05 -9.97
CA ASN A 188 -10.56 4.67 -11.03
C ASN A 188 -11.42 5.81 -10.47
N ARG A 189 -12.10 5.55 -9.34
CA ARG A 189 -12.99 6.53 -8.72
C ARG A 189 -12.23 7.76 -8.17
N TYR A 190 -11.16 7.56 -7.42
CA TYR A 190 -10.53 8.64 -6.65
C TYR A 190 -9.29 9.24 -7.30
N VAL A 191 -8.57 8.48 -8.14
CA VAL A 191 -7.39 8.98 -8.85
C VAL A 191 -7.77 9.48 -10.24
N ARG A 192 -8.62 8.74 -10.96
CA ARG A 192 -9.07 9.12 -12.32
C ARG A 192 -10.35 9.93 -12.35
N ASN A 193 -11.14 9.94 -11.28
CA ASN A 193 -12.50 10.50 -11.23
C ASN A 193 -13.47 9.84 -12.23
N GLU A 194 -13.30 8.55 -12.46
CA GLU A 194 -14.20 7.73 -13.25
C GLU A 194 -15.30 7.17 -12.34
N SER A 195 -16.56 7.27 -12.78
CA SER A 195 -17.74 6.76 -12.05
C SER A 195 -18.02 5.29 -12.38
#